data_f385dd3b953cb8f7006fb22a2dfde8fb
#
_entry.id   f385dd3b953cb8f7006fb22a2dfde8fb
#
_cell.length_a   1.000
_cell.length_b   1.000
_cell.length_c   1.000
_cell.angle_alpha   90.00
_cell.angle_beta   90.00
_cell.angle_gamma   90.00
#
_symmetry.space_group_name_H-M   'P 1'
#
loop_
_entity.id
_entity.type
_entity.pdbx_description
1 polymer ?
#
loop_
_entity_poly.entity_id
_entity_poly.type
_entity_poly.pdbx_seq_one_letter_code
_entity_poly.pdbx_strand_id
1 'polypeptide(L)'
;MAVQFEVLTGVDGARLAIATLDAPASLNALSLPMIEQLGTHLRAWAQDPAIVCVLLRGNGSKAFCAGGEVRQLVEACRAHPGEVPPLAATFFAAEYRLDYLLHHYSKPLLCWGHGHVLGGGMGLLQGAGVRIVTPSSRLAMPEISIGLYPDVGGSWFLSRLPGRLGLFLGLTGAPINARDALDLGLADRFMKEDQQDQLIDGLLQLNWQEQTTLQLNSLLKALEQEAREHVPAAQWLPRREQIDRVLDVSDPACAWRAIGQLEHQADVVLAKAAGTLLKGCPLTAHLVWQQLQRARYLSLGQVLQMEYAMSLNCCRHPEFSEGVRARLLDKDNAPRWHWPDIAQVPAAVVEAHFSKVWEGRHPLADLA
;
A
#
# COMPACT_ATOMS: atom_id res chain seq x y z
N MET A 1 -16.88 8.87 14.59
CA MET A 1 -16.21 9.24 13.33
C MET A 1 -15.19 8.14 13.06
N ALA A 2 -14.94 7.80 11.82
CA ALA A 2 -14.00 6.70 11.48
C ALA A 2 -12.51 7.13 11.46
N VAL A 3 -12.21 8.40 11.70
CA VAL A 3 -10.87 8.93 12.00
C VAL A 3 -10.98 9.84 13.20
N GLN A 4 -10.08 9.68 14.17
CA GLN A 4 -9.95 10.56 15.33
C GLN A 4 -8.75 11.48 15.10
N PHE A 5 -8.90 12.75 15.48
CA PHE A 5 -7.85 13.75 15.37
C PHE A 5 -7.63 14.41 16.75
N GLU A 6 -6.40 14.39 17.19
CA GLU A 6 -6.00 15.04 18.45
C GLU A 6 -4.74 15.86 18.25
N VAL A 7 -4.56 16.84 19.11
CA VAL A 7 -3.37 17.70 19.14
C VAL A 7 -2.87 17.78 20.56
N LEU A 8 -1.64 17.34 20.80
CA LEU A 8 -0.98 17.36 22.09
C LEU A 8 0.06 18.48 22.11
N THR A 9 0.26 19.10 23.27
CA THR A 9 1.24 20.18 23.44
C THR A 9 2.47 19.66 24.18
N GLY A 10 3.65 19.83 23.59
CA GLY A 10 4.94 19.47 24.16
C GLY A 10 5.47 20.50 25.14
N VAL A 11 6.63 20.18 25.75
CA VAL A 11 7.25 20.99 26.83
C VAL A 11 7.72 22.35 26.35
N ASP A 12 8.02 22.51 25.05
CA ASP A 12 8.44 23.79 24.44
C ASP A 12 7.28 24.58 23.83
N GLY A 13 6.03 24.12 24.03
CA GLY A 13 4.82 24.69 23.46
C GLY A 13 4.54 24.28 22.02
N ALA A 14 5.42 23.50 21.37
CA ALA A 14 5.17 22.91 20.06
C ALA A 14 4.07 21.83 20.14
N ARG A 15 3.36 21.61 19.04
CA ARG A 15 2.21 20.72 19.02
C ARG A 15 2.46 19.50 18.13
N LEU A 16 2.17 18.32 18.66
CA LEU A 16 2.10 17.05 17.96
C LEU A 16 0.66 16.81 17.53
N ALA A 17 0.42 16.62 16.25
CA ALA A 17 -0.88 16.20 15.73
C ALA A 17 -0.91 14.68 15.53
N ILE A 18 -2.01 14.05 15.91
CA ILE A 18 -2.20 12.60 15.79
C ILE A 18 -3.48 12.34 15.02
N ALA A 19 -3.39 11.57 13.93
CA ALA A 19 -4.52 11.03 13.19
C ALA A 19 -4.61 9.53 13.46
N THR A 20 -5.74 9.08 14.02
CA THR A 20 -5.99 7.67 14.32
C THR A 20 -7.11 7.14 13.43
N LEU A 21 -6.82 6.16 12.55
CA LEU A 21 -7.87 5.42 11.84
C LEU A 21 -8.66 4.62 12.86
N ASP A 22 -9.97 4.83 12.93
CA ASP A 22 -10.82 4.28 14.01
C ASP A 22 -12.03 3.52 13.46
N ALA A 23 -11.74 2.50 12.69
CA ALA A 23 -12.72 1.54 12.17
C ALA A 23 -12.22 0.09 12.36
N PRO A 24 -11.85 -0.34 13.60
CA PRO A 24 -11.19 -1.63 13.83
C PRO A 24 -12.03 -2.85 13.43
N ALA A 25 -13.34 -2.73 13.38
CA ALA A 25 -14.25 -3.78 12.91
C ALA A 25 -14.04 -4.12 11.43
N SER A 26 -13.64 -3.15 10.61
CA SER A 26 -13.26 -3.32 9.22
C SER A 26 -11.75 -3.35 9.01
N LEU A 27 -10.94 -3.58 10.07
CA LEU A 27 -9.50 -3.52 10.04
C LEU A 27 -8.98 -2.17 9.51
N ASN A 28 -9.66 -1.08 9.85
CA ASN A 28 -9.36 0.28 9.44
C ASN A 28 -9.32 0.48 7.91
N ALA A 29 -10.16 -0.26 7.15
CA ALA A 29 -10.28 -0.07 5.71
C ALA A 29 -10.71 1.36 5.38
N LEU A 30 -10.02 1.98 4.40
CA LEU A 30 -10.20 3.38 4.04
C LEU A 30 -11.48 3.61 3.26
N SER A 31 -12.44 4.30 3.85
CA SER A 31 -13.60 4.82 3.15
C SER A 31 -13.30 6.20 2.55
N LEU A 32 -14.07 6.60 1.53
CA LEU A 32 -13.94 7.93 0.94
C LEU A 32 -14.02 9.07 1.99
N PRO A 33 -14.97 9.05 2.96
CA PRO A 33 -14.99 10.07 4.02
C PRO A 33 -13.72 10.07 4.89
N MET A 34 -13.09 8.91 5.16
CA MET A 34 -11.82 8.86 5.89
C MET A 34 -10.69 9.52 5.12
N ILE A 35 -10.59 9.23 3.82
CA ILE A 35 -9.60 9.83 2.92
C ILE A 35 -9.73 11.35 2.88
N GLU A 36 -10.96 11.85 2.72
CA GLU A 36 -11.26 13.29 2.67
C GLU A 36 -10.94 13.99 4.00
N GLN A 37 -11.30 13.37 5.13
CA GLN A 37 -11.00 13.90 6.47
C GLN A 37 -9.49 13.95 6.71
N LEU A 38 -8.75 12.88 6.40
CA LEU A 38 -7.29 12.85 6.50
C LEU A 38 -6.66 13.95 5.64
N GLY A 39 -7.04 14.04 4.37
CA GLY A 39 -6.51 15.06 3.47
C GLY A 39 -6.79 16.48 3.93
N THR A 40 -7.96 16.74 4.52
CA THR A 40 -8.34 18.05 5.06
C THR A 40 -7.50 18.43 6.27
N HIS A 41 -7.37 17.54 7.26
CA HIS A 41 -6.60 17.80 8.47
C HIS A 41 -5.10 17.90 8.19
N LEU A 42 -4.56 17.01 7.36
CA LEU A 42 -3.15 17.05 6.99
C LEU A 42 -2.78 18.36 6.29
N ARG A 43 -3.61 18.87 5.36
CA ARG A 43 -3.38 20.18 4.74
C ARG A 43 -3.44 21.33 5.74
N ALA A 44 -4.41 21.30 6.65
CA ALA A 44 -4.51 22.33 7.72
C ALA A 44 -3.28 22.28 8.64
N TRP A 45 -2.86 21.10 9.07
CA TRP A 45 -1.68 20.92 9.94
C TRP A 45 -0.37 21.28 9.25
N ALA A 46 -0.27 21.06 7.93
CA ALA A 46 0.90 21.51 7.17
C ALA A 46 1.07 23.02 7.20
N GLN A 47 -0.04 23.79 7.23
CA GLN A 47 -0.05 25.24 7.26
C GLN A 47 0.01 25.86 8.70
N ASP A 48 -0.31 25.10 9.74
CA ASP A 48 -0.26 25.59 11.12
C ASP A 48 1.19 25.55 11.66
N PRO A 49 1.85 26.69 11.89
CA PRO A 49 3.23 26.71 12.35
C PRO A 49 3.43 26.12 13.75
N ALA A 50 2.37 26.00 14.55
CA ALA A 50 2.44 25.38 15.86
C ALA A 50 2.48 23.85 15.82
N ILE A 51 1.98 23.23 14.74
CA ILE A 51 2.13 21.79 14.52
C ILE A 51 3.52 21.52 13.94
N VAL A 52 4.33 20.78 14.66
CA VAL A 52 5.73 20.49 14.28
C VAL A 52 5.95 19.07 13.80
N CYS A 53 5.04 18.15 14.15
CA CYS A 53 5.12 16.74 13.80
C CYS A 53 3.72 16.14 13.70
N VAL A 54 3.57 15.14 12.86
CA VAL A 54 2.32 14.37 12.69
C VAL A 54 2.60 12.89 12.92
N LEU A 55 1.72 12.22 13.67
CA LEU A 55 1.70 10.77 13.82
C LEU A 55 0.40 10.23 13.22
N LEU A 56 0.53 9.32 12.26
CA LEU A 56 -0.57 8.55 11.69
C LEU A 56 -0.55 7.13 12.27
N ARG A 57 -1.67 6.68 12.85
CA ARG A 57 -1.80 5.35 13.46
C ARG A 57 -3.19 4.74 13.23
N GLY A 58 -3.33 3.44 13.51
CA GLY A 58 -4.62 2.73 13.51
C GLY A 58 -5.04 2.33 14.91
N ASN A 59 -6.34 2.37 15.18
CA ASN A 59 -6.92 1.84 16.42
C ASN A 59 -7.08 0.31 16.33
N GLY A 60 -6.97 -0.37 17.48
CA GLY A 60 -7.03 -1.82 17.61
C GLY A 60 -5.68 -2.49 17.32
N SER A 61 -5.56 -3.78 17.68
CA SER A 61 -4.28 -4.52 17.62
C SER A 61 -4.06 -5.30 16.30
N LYS A 62 -5.10 -5.39 15.42
CA LYS A 62 -5.05 -6.31 14.27
C LYS A 62 -4.48 -5.68 13.01
N ALA A 63 -4.69 -4.37 12.82
CA ALA A 63 -4.30 -3.71 11.60
C ALA A 63 -4.09 -2.20 11.80
N PHE A 64 -3.06 -1.68 11.18
CA PHE A 64 -2.98 -0.25 10.89
C PHE A 64 -4.07 0.11 9.88
N CYS A 65 -4.06 -0.54 8.70
CA CYS A 65 -5.06 -0.37 7.64
C CYS A 65 -5.01 -1.55 6.66
N ALA A 66 -6.15 -2.19 6.42
CA ALA A 66 -6.25 -3.36 5.54
C ALA A 66 -6.64 -3.02 4.08
N GLY A 67 -6.44 -1.77 3.65
CA GLY A 67 -6.69 -1.31 2.28
C GLY A 67 -7.92 -0.43 2.14
N GLY A 68 -8.32 -0.14 0.91
CA GLY A 68 -9.52 0.63 0.60
C GLY A 68 -10.82 -0.13 0.89
N GLU A 69 -11.91 0.58 1.16
CA GLU A 69 -13.24 -0.03 1.30
C GLU A 69 -13.84 -0.33 -0.08
N VAL A 70 -13.41 -1.44 -0.67
CA VAL A 70 -13.76 -1.80 -2.06
C VAL A 70 -15.19 -2.33 -2.23
N ARG A 71 -15.94 -2.61 -1.17
CA ARG A 71 -17.31 -3.16 -1.28
C ARG A 71 -18.25 -2.19 -1.99
N GLN A 72 -18.27 -0.94 -1.56
CA GLN A 72 -19.12 0.10 -2.19
C GLN A 72 -18.68 0.36 -3.64
N LEU A 73 -17.37 0.30 -3.93
CA LEU A 73 -16.86 0.42 -5.28
C LEU A 73 -17.40 -0.71 -6.19
N VAL A 74 -17.38 -1.95 -5.71
CA VAL A 74 -17.90 -3.09 -6.47
C VAL A 74 -19.41 -3.03 -6.64
N GLU A 75 -20.16 -2.58 -5.64
CA GLU A 75 -21.61 -2.33 -5.79
C GLU A 75 -21.88 -1.30 -6.89
N ALA A 76 -21.10 -0.22 -6.94
CA ALA A 76 -21.20 0.78 -8.00
C ALA A 76 -20.79 0.21 -9.37
N CYS A 77 -19.73 -0.61 -9.46
CA CYS A 77 -19.34 -1.28 -10.70
C CYS A 77 -20.44 -2.23 -11.24
N ARG A 78 -21.11 -2.96 -10.35
CA ARG A 78 -22.22 -3.85 -10.72
C ARG A 78 -23.46 -3.10 -11.18
N ALA A 79 -23.68 -1.90 -10.65
CA ALA A 79 -24.78 -1.03 -11.09
C ALA A 79 -24.51 -0.38 -12.46
N HIS A 80 -23.24 -0.30 -12.89
CA HIS A 80 -22.80 0.34 -14.14
C HIS A 80 -21.83 -0.58 -14.92
N PRO A 81 -22.27 -1.76 -15.40
CA PRO A 81 -21.40 -2.71 -16.05
C PRO A 81 -20.75 -2.14 -17.32
N GLY A 82 -19.42 -2.23 -17.42
CA GLY A 82 -18.66 -1.72 -18.57
C GLY A 82 -18.41 -0.21 -18.57
N GLU A 83 -18.91 0.51 -17.59
CA GLU A 83 -18.72 1.95 -17.42
C GLU A 83 -17.81 2.27 -16.21
N VAL A 84 -17.34 3.50 -16.12
CA VAL A 84 -16.65 4.02 -14.92
C VAL A 84 -17.67 4.58 -13.96
N PRO A 85 -17.88 3.96 -12.78
CA PRO A 85 -18.78 4.51 -11.79
C PRO A 85 -18.24 5.86 -11.27
N PRO A 86 -19.08 6.92 -11.13
CA PRO A 86 -18.64 8.21 -10.57
C PRO A 86 -17.98 8.08 -9.19
N LEU A 87 -18.49 7.17 -8.35
CA LEU A 87 -17.91 6.88 -7.04
C LEU A 87 -16.43 6.40 -7.16
N ALA A 88 -16.14 5.51 -8.12
CA ALA A 88 -14.79 5.00 -8.33
C ALA A 88 -13.84 6.12 -8.77
N ALA A 89 -14.27 6.96 -9.71
CA ALA A 89 -13.48 8.12 -10.16
C ALA A 89 -13.15 9.07 -9.00
N THR A 90 -14.13 9.36 -8.15
CA THR A 90 -13.95 10.22 -6.96
C THR A 90 -13.04 9.56 -5.93
N PHE A 91 -13.27 8.27 -5.64
CA PHE A 91 -12.50 7.53 -4.63
C PHE A 91 -11.00 7.49 -4.98
N PHE A 92 -10.65 6.97 -6.15
CA PHE A 92 -9.23 6.84 -6.55
C PHE A 92 -8.55 8.21 -6.72
N ALA A 93 -9.27 9.23 -7.21
CA ALA A 93 -8.71 10.57 -7.26
C ALA A 93 -8.40 11.14 -5.88
N ALA A 94 -9.28 10.93 -4.90
CA ALA A 94 -9.08 11.39 -3.53
C ALA A 94 -7.96 10.61 -2.82
N GLU A 95 -7.92 9.29 -2.96
CA GLU A 95 -6.92 8.41 -2.36
C GLU A 95 -5.51 8.74 -2.90
N TYR A 96 -5.33 8.82 -4.21
CA TYR A 96 -4.02 9.10 -4.81
C TYR A 96 -3.52 10.53 -4.53
N ARG A 97 -4.44 11.49 -4.36
CA ARG A 97 -4.08 12.82 -3.87
C ARG A 97 -3.61 12.79 -2.41
N LEU A 98 -4.21 11.96 -1.58
CA LEU A 98 -3.79 11.76 -0.21
C LEU A 98 -2.39 11.12 -0.16
N ASP A 99 -2.15 10.08 -0.94
CA ASP A 99 -0.84 9.43 -1.03
C ASP A 99 0.24 10.42 -1.49
N TYR A 100 -0.06 11.20 -2.53
CA TYR A 100 0.87 12.24 -3.00
C TYR A 100 1.15 13.31 -1.94
N LEU A 101 0.12 13.74 -1.20
CA LEU A 101 0.27 14.69 -0.10
C LEU A 101 1.19 14.15 1.00
N LEU A 102 1.05 12.89 1.38
CA LEU A 102 1.89 12.25 2.39
C LEU A 102 3.36 12.20 1.95
N HIS A 103 3.62 11.78 0.71
CA HIS A 103 4.98 11.74 0.15
C HIS A 103 5.67 13.09 0.09
N HIS A 104 4.92 14.18 -0.01
CA HIS A 104 5.43 15.55 -0.11
C HIS A 104 5.14 16.36 1.15
N TYR A 105 4.90 15.69 2.27
CA TYR A 105 4.52 16.38 3.49
C TYR A 105 5.69 17.22 4.04
N SER A 106 5.42 18.50 4.32
CA SER A 106 6.45 19.48 4.64
C SER A 106 7.03 19.37 6.06
N LYS A 107 6.42 18.54 6.91
CA LYS A 107 6.82 18.36 8.32
C LYS A 107 7.14 16.88 8.58
N PRO A 108 7.87 16.54 9.66
CA PRO A 108 8.02 15.16 10.09
C PRO A 108 6.65 14.48 10.22
N LEU A 109 6.41 13.45 9.40
CA LEU A 109 5.23 12.63 9.41
C LEU A 109 5.65 11.19 9.67
N LEU A 110 5.24 10.68 10.84
CA LEU A 110 5.49 9.32 11.27
C LEU A 110 4.25 8.47 11.00
N CYS A 111 4.42 7.25 10.52
CA CYS A 111 3.33 6.29 10.36
C CYS A 111 3.64 5.03 11.16
N TRP A 112 2.72 4.64 12.04
CA TRP A 112 2.80 3.45 12.89
C TRP A 112 2.08 2.28 12.24
N GLY A 113 2.81 1.48 11.48
CA GLY A 113 2.30 0.37 10.67
C GLY A 113 2.29 -0.98 11.38
N HIS A 114 1.44 -1.17 12.41
CA HIS A 114 1.29 -2.45 13.11
C HIS A 114 0.27 -3.37 12.45
N GLY A 115 0.35 -4.67 12.74
CA GLY A 115 -0.60 -5.67 12.24
C GLY A 115 -0.67 -5.68 10.71
N HIS A 116 -1.86 -5.76 10.14
CA HIS A 116 -2.04 -5.71 8.70
C HIS A 116 -1.86 -4.29 8.13
N VAL A 117 -1.02 -4.17 7.09
CA VAL A 117 -0.77 -2.97 6.32
C VAL A 117 -0.88 -3.37 4.84
N LEU A 118 -2.09 -3.25 4.27
CA LEU A 118 -2.41 -3.82 2.96
C LEU A 118 -2.94 -2.75 2.00
N GLY A 119 -2.66 -2.86 0.71
CA GLY A 119 -3.24 -2.00 -0.34
C GLY A 119 -3.16 -0.51 0.00
N GLY A 120 -4.29 0.21 0.14
CA GLY A 120 -4.33 1.61 0.56
C GLY A 120 -3.59 1.90 1.87
N GLY A 121 -3.51 0.92 2.81
CA GLY A 121 -2.67 1.03 4.01
C GLY A 121 -1.18 1.07 3.68
N MET A 122 -0.74 0.38 2.62
CA MET A 122 0.62 0.52 2.10
C MET A 122 0.86 1.92 1.51
N GLY A 123 -0.11 2.49 0.78
CA GLY A 123 -0.03 3.86 0.28
C GLY A 123 0.22 4.85 1.41
N LEU A 124 -0.58 4.80 2.47
CA LEU A 124 -0.41 5.65 3.65
C LEU A 124 0.97 5.45 4.32
N LEU A 125 1.41 4.21 4.51
CA LEU A 125 2.70 3.92 5.13
C LEU A 125 3.85 4.43 4.24
N GLN A 126 3.83 4.11 2.94
CA GLN A 126 4.91 4.49 2.02
C GLN A 126 5.00 6.00 1.80
N GLY A 127 3.89 6.73 1.95
CA GLY A 127 3.88 8.19 1.90
C GLY A 127 4.50 8.87 3.11
N ALA A 128 4.65 8.18 4.24
CA ALA A 128 5.20 8.79 5.45
C ALA A 128 6.72 8.99 5.38
N GLY A 129 7.19 10.09 5.96
CA GLY A 129 8.62 10.41 6.06
C GLY A 129 9.38 9.51 7.05
N VAL A 130 8.69 8.92 8.03
CA VAL A 130 9.23 7.91 8.96
C VAL A 130 8.23 6.76 9.07
N ARG A 131 8.57 5.63 8.49
CA ARG A 131 7.75 4.42 8.47
C ARG A 131 8.18 3.47 9.58
N ILE A 132 7.30 3.28 10.56
CA ILE A 132 7.57 2.44 11.74
C ILE A 132 6.81 1.13 11.58
N VAL A 133 7.51 0.00 11.75
CA VAL A 133 6.93 -1.34 11.77
C VAL A 133 7.17 -2.03 13.11
N THR A 134 6.35 -3.02 13.42
CA THR A 134 6.35 -3.74 14.70
C THR A 134 6.47 -5.25 14.47
N PRO A 135 6.68 -6.07 15.50
CA PRO A 135 6.71 -7.53 15.37
C PRO A 135 5.46 -8.13 14.68
N SER A 136 4.30 -7.50 14.87
CA SER A 136 3.04 -7.94 14.26
C SER A 136 2.87 -7.49 12.80
N SER A 137 3.68 -6.57 12.30
CA SER A 137 3.53 -5.98 10.97
C SER A 137 3.52 -7.04 9.87
N ARG A 138 2.52 -6.95 8.99
CA ARG A 138 2.31 -7.80 7.81
C ARG A 138 1.92 -6.89 6.66
N LEU A 139 2.92 -6.47 5.90
CA LEU A 139 2.76 -5.59 4.75
C LEU A 139 2.48 -6.44 3.51
N ALA A 140 1.55 -6.05 2.66
CA ALA A 140 1.34 -6.70 1.36
C ALA A 140 0.57 -5.83 0.38
N MET A 141 0.73 -6.15 -0.93
CA MET A 141 -0.12 -5.69 -2.02
C MET A 141 -0.86 -6.92 -2.61
N PRO A 142 -1.99 -7.34 -1.99
CA PRO A 142 -2.66 -8.60 -2.33
C PRO A 142 -3.68 -8.46 -3.48
N GLU A 143 -3.63 -7.39 -4.26
CA GLU A 143 -4.62 -6.96 -5.25
C GLU A 143 -4.88 -8.00 -6.33
N ILE A 144 -3.89 -8.85 -6.66
CA ILE A 144 -4.06 -9.97 -7.59
C ILE A 144 -5.19 -10.93 -7.18
N SER A 145 -5.46 -11.03 -5.88
CA SER A 145 -6.53 -11.88 -5.35
C SER A 145 -7.93 -11.30 -5.50
N ILE A 146 -8.05 -10.04 -5.88
CA ILE A 146 -9.32 -9.32 -6.04
C ILE A 146 -9.50 -8.73 -7.44
N GLY A 147 -8.65 -9.09 -8.42
CA GLY A 147 -8.77 -8.59 -9.79
C GLY A 147 -8.44 -7.11 -9.94
N LEU A 148 -7.69 -6.55 -8.98
CA LEU A 148 -7.06 -5.24 -9.04
C LEU A 148 -5.53 -5.46 -9.20
N TYR A 149 -4.75 -4.44 -9.16
CA TYR A 149 -3.28 -4.46 -9.24
C TYR A 149 -2.71 -3.61 -8.08
N PRO A 150 -1.43 -3.75 -7.70
CA PRO A 150 -0.78 -2.88 -6.72
C PRO A 150 -0.80 -1.41 -7.15
N ASP A 151 -1.73 -0.63 -6.60
CA ASP A 151 -1.93 0.80 -6.82
C ASP A 151 -1.36 1.64 -5.66
N VAL A 152 -1.88 2.82 -5.37
CA VAL A 152 -1.47 3.74 -4.29
C VAL A 152 0.03 4.06 -4.27
N GLY A 153 0.63 4.17 -5.43
CA GLY A 153 2.09 4.26 -5.59
C GLY A 153 2.79 2.91 -5.60
N GLY A 154 2.07 1.79 -5.64
CA GLY A 154 2.62 0.43 -5.71
C GLY A 154 3.54 0.24 -6.89
N SER A 155 3.21 0.81 -8.05
CA SER A 155 4.11 0.84 -9.20
C SER A 155 5.44 1.55 -8.88
N TRP A 156 5.39 2.62 -8.07
CA TRP A 156 6.57 3.38 -7.66
C TRP A 156 7.48 2.57 -6.74
N PHE A 157 6.98 2.11 -5.59
CA PHE A 157 7.85 1.48 -4.60
C PHE A 157 8.24 0.05 -5.00
N LEU A 158 7.36 -0.74 -5.64
CA LEU A 158 7.71 -2.10 -6.07
C LEU A 158 8.74 -2.09 -7.21
N SER A 159 8.66 -1.15 -8.18
CA SER A 159 9.64 -1.09 -9.27
C SER A 159 11.06 -0.71 -8.82
N ARG A 160 11.22 -0.25 -7.57
CA ARG A 160 12.49 0.17 -6.97
C ARG A 160 13.07 -0.84 -5.99
N LEU A 161 12.37 -1.95 -5.75
CA LEU A 161 12.91 -3.04 -4.94
C LEU A 161 14.06 -3.76 -5.66
N PRO A 162 15.00 -4.34 -4.91
CA PRO A 162 16.19 -4.97 -5.49
C PRO A 162 15.83 -6.19 -6.35
N GLY A 163 16.47 -6.29 -7.51
CA GLY A 163 16.31 -7.40 -8.45
C GLY A 163 14.89 -7.53 -8.98
N ARG A 164 14.34 -8.72 -8.90
CA ARG A 164 12.97 -9.05 -9.32
C ARG A 164 11.97 -9.15 -8.14
N LEU A 165 12.39 -8.77 -6.91
CA LEU A 165 11.54 -8.90 -5.72
C LEU A 165 10.23 -8.12 -5.85
N GLY A 166 10.27 -6.90 -6.38
CA GLY A 166 9.05 -6.12 -6.57
C GLY A 166 8.06 -6.78 -7.51
N LEU A 167 8.53 -7.33 -8.63
CA LEU A 167 7.69 -8.08 -9.54
C LEU A 167 7.12 -9.34 -8.88
N PHE A 168 7.94 -10.10 -8.16
CA PHE A 168 7.50 -11.28 -7.44
C PHE A 168 6.41 -10.96 -6.41
N LEU A 169 6.64 -9.95 -5.57
CA LEU A 169 5.70 -9.53 -4.53
C LEU A 169 4.39 -9.00 -5.13
N GLY A 170 4.45 -8.20 -6.20
CA GLY A 170 3.26 -7.71 -6.90
C GLY A 170 2.46 -8.82 -7.59
N LEU A 171 3.12 -9.84 -8.14
CA LEU A 171 2.47 -10.99 -8.76
C LEU A 171 1.87 -11.97 -7.75
N THR A 172 2.45 -12.09 -6.57
CA THR A 172 2.03 -13.10 -5.59
C THR A 172 1.20 -12.54 -4.46
N GLY A 173 1.21 -11.21 -4.24
CA GLY A 173 0.61 -10.60 -3.05
C GLY A 173 1.19 -11.12 -1.74
N ALA A 174 2.42 -11.65 -1.77
CA ALA A 174 3.04 -12.30 -0.62
C ALA A 174 3.32 -11.30 0.52
N PRO A 175 3.08 -11.69 1.78
CA PRO A 175 3.28 -10.80 2.91
C PRO A 175 4.77 -10.56 3.19
N ILE A 176 5.07 -9.33 3.58
CA ILE A 176 6.38 -8.82 3.98
C ILE A 176 6.34 -8.60 5.48
N ASN A 177 7.25 -9.19 6.24
CA ASN A 177 7.34 -8.95 7.68
C ASN A 177 8.16 -7.69 8.00
N ALA A 178 8.26 -7.32 9.27
CA ALA A 178 8.97 -6.12 9.69
C ALA A 178 10.45 -6.13 9.26
N ARG A 179 11.14 -7.28 9.34
CA ARG A 179 12.54 -7.39 8.91
C ARG A 179 12.68 -7.19 7.40
N ASP A 180 11.84 -7.85 6.63
CA ASP A 180 11.85 -7.68 5.18
C ASP A 180 11.54 -6.24 4.78
N ALA A 181 10.59 -5.58 5.49
CA ALA A 181 10.25 -4.19 5.23
C ALA A 181 11.46 -3.25 5.45
N LEU A 182 12.24 -3.47 6.52
CA LEU A 182 13.49 -2.73 6.78
C LEU A 182 14.54 -3.02 5.70
N ASP A 183 14.79 -4.30 5.41
CA ASP A 183 15.82 -4.73 4.46
C ASP A 183 15.54 -4.28 3.02
N LEU A 184 14.25 -4.14 2.66
CA LEU A 184 13.80 -3.71 1.35
C LEU A 184 13.58 -2.18 1.24
N GLY A 185 13.80 -1.43 2.31
CA GLY A 185 13.58 0.02 2.34
C GLY A 185 12.08 0.41 2.29
N LEU A 186 11.19 -0.49 2.69
CA LEU A 186 9.75 -0.24 2.83
C LEU A 186 9.38 0.24 4.25
N ALA A 187 10.30 0.19 5.19
CA ALA A 187 10.20 0.77 6.52
C ALA A 187 11.55 1.35 6.95
N ASP A 188 11.52 2.29 7.91
CA ASP A 188 12.70 3.03 8.38
C ASP A 188 13.08 2.67 9.81
N ARG A 189 12.10 2.26 10.63
CA ARG A 189 12.28 1.98 12.07
C ARG A 189 11.47 0.76 12.49
N PHE A 190 11.99 0.07 13.48
CA PHE A 190 11.33 -1.05 14.14
C PHE A 190 11.12 -0.73 15.62
N MET A 191 9.90 -0.92 16.12
CA MET A 191 9.53 -0.71 17.52
C MET A 191 8.61 -1.84 17.99
N LYS A 192 8.57 -2.09 19.29
CA LYS A 192 7.58 -3.01 19.88
C LYS A 192 6.21 -2.31 19.91
N GLU A 193 5.14 -3.10 19.94
CA GLU A 193 3.77 -2.57 20.01
C GLU A 193 3.55 -1.69 21.24
N ASP A 194 4.13 -2.05 22.36
CA ASP A 194 4.01 -1.33 23.63
C ASP A 194 4.86 -0.04 23.73
N GLN A 195 5.68 0.25 22.72
CA GLN A 195 6.48 1.48 22.67
C GLN A 195 5.74 2.67 22.02
N GLN A 196 4.49 2.51 21.59
CA GLN A 196 3.77 3.62 20.94
C GLN A 196 3.57 4.82 21.88
N ASP A 197 3.19 4.58 23.13
CA ASP A 197 3.04 5.65 24.13
C ASP A 197 4.40 6.27 24.49
N GLN A 198 5.46 5.47 24.60
CA GLN A 198 6.82 5.97 24.82
C GLN A 198 7.29 6.86 23.66
N LEU A 199 6.94 6.52 22.42
CA LEU A 199 7.22 7.37 21.26
C LEU A 199 6.50 8.71 21.37
N ILE A 200 5.20 8.71 21.70
CA ILE A 200 4.40 9.95 21.86
C ILE A 200 4.98 10.80 22.97
N ASP A 201 5.24 10.22 24.14
CA ASP A 201 5.82 10.93 25.27
C ASP A 201 7.19 11.52 24.92
N GLY A 202 8.04 10.73 24.24
CA GLY A 202 9.33 11.18 23.76
C GLY A 202 9.23 12.35 22.78
N LEU A 203 8.30 12.31 21.82
CA LEU A 203 8.05 13.41 20.87
C LEU A 203 7.60 14.69 21.57
N LEU A 204 6.81 14.60 22.65
CA LEU A 204 6.36 15.74 23.45
C LEU A 204 7.47 16.35 24.31
N GLN A 205 8.55 15.63 24.59
CA GLN A 205 9.71 16.09 25.34
C GLN A 205 10.82 16.71 24.47
N LEU A 206 10.74 16.61 23.14
CA LEU A 206 11.72 17.19 22.23
C LEU A 206 11.64 18.72 22.22
N ASN A 207 12.80 19.37 22.10
CA ASN A 207 12.87 20.79 21.76
C ASN A 207 12.82 20.94 20.22
N TRP A 208 11.63 21.22 19.71
CA TRP A 208 11.37 21.34 18.27
C TRP A 208 11.93 22.62 17.64
N GLN A 209 12.47 23.55 18.45
CA GLN A 209 13.07 24.80 17.97
C GLN A 209 14.55 24.64 17.63
N GLU A 210 15.21 23.61 18.19
CA GLU A 210 16.64 23.41 18.02
C GLU A 210 16.95 21.97 17.52
N GLN A 211 17.78 21.86 16.49
CA GLN A 211 18.32 20.58 15.99
C GLN A 211 17.27 19.45 15.83
N THR A 212 16.08 19.79 15.41
CA THR A 212 14.89 18.91 15.34
C THR A 212 15.18 17.54 14.75
N THR A 213 15.83 17.50 13.58
CA THR A 213 16.15 16.24 12.89
C THR A 213 17.08 15.34 13.71
N LEU A 214 18.06 15.92 14.41
CA LEU A 214 19.01 15.17 15.24
C LEU A 214 18.31 14.57 16.46
N GLN A 215 17.51 15.38 17.16
CA GLN A 215 16.80 14.96 18.37
C GLN A 215 15.76 13.87 18.03
N LEU A 216 14.96 14.06 16.98
CA LEU A 216 14.01 13.05 16.49
C LEU A 216 14.71 11.74 16.16
N ASN A 217 15.81 11.78 15.37
CA ASN A 217 16.56 10.58 15.04
C ASN A 217 17.17 9.90 16.28
N SER A 218 17.60 10.65 17.28
CA SER A 218 18.13 10.11 18.54
C SER A 218 17.05 9.38 19.34
N LEU A 219 15.86 9.96 19.47
CA LEU A 219 14.71 9.31 20.09
C LEU A 219 14.35 8.01 19.37
N LEU A 220 14.18 8.07 18.04
CA LEU A 220 13.81 6.89 17.24
C LEU A 220 14.83 5.76 17.34
N LYS A 221 16.14 6.11 17.35
CA LYS A 221 17.22 5.10 17.52
C LYS A 221 17.23 4.50 18.92
N ALA A 222 16.94 5.26 19.94
CA ALA A 222 16.87 4.73 21.32
C ALA A 222 15.77 3.69 21.45
N LEU A 223 14.56 4.01 20.96
CA LEU A 223 13.42 3.08 20.97
C LEU A 223 13.68 1.84 20.11
N GLU A 224 14.27 2.00 18.92
CA GLU A 224 14.64 0.89 18.06
C GLU A 224 15.68 -0.03 18.71
N GLN A 225 16.67 0.51 19.42
CA GLN A 225 17.68 -0.28 20.12
C GLN A 225 17.06 -1.19 21.18
N GLU A 226 16.05 -0.71 21.91
CA GLU A 226 15.30 -1.50 22.90
C GLU A 226 14.47 -2.62 22.27
N ALA A 227 14.02 -2.42 21.03
CA ALA A 227 13.21 -3.37 20.28
C ALA A 227 14.02 -4.44 19.54
N ARG A 228 15.32 -4.25 19.38
CA ARG A 228 16.18 -4.99 18.44
C ARG A 228 16.07 -6.51 18.51
N GLU A 229 15.94 -7.08 19.70
CA GLU A 229 15.86 -8.53 19.90
C GLU A 229 14.54 -9.14 19.41
N HIS A 230 13.51 -8.30 19.13
CA HIS A 230 12.19 -8.73 18.68
C HIS A 230 12.03 -8.70 17.16
N VAL A 231 13.06 -8.29 16.43
CA VAL A 231 13.02 -8.25 14.95
C VAL A 231 12.93 -9.68 14.41
N PRO A 232 11.92 -10.01 13.58
CA PRO A 232 11.77 -11.35 13.03
C PRO A 232 12.89 -11.69 12.04
N ALA A 233 13.01 -12.98 11.67
CA ALA A 233 13.94 -13.39 10.62
C ALA A 233 13.48 -12.90 9.24
N ALA A 234 14.45 -12.51 8.38
CA ALA A 234 14.19 -12.13 7.00
C ALA A 234 13.66 -13.32 6.18
N GLN A 235 12.67 -13.07 5.35
CA GLN A 235 12.07 -14.07 4.46
C GLN A 235 12.47 -13.86 3.00
N TRP A 236 12.46 -12.62 2.50
CA TRP A 236 12.55 -12.34 1.07
C TRP A 236 13.97 -12.09 0.59
N LEU A 237 14.76 -11.29 1.30
CA LEU A 237 16.12 -10.99 0.86
C LEU A 237 17.02 -12.25 0.73
N PRO A 238 16.93 -13.26 1.63
CA PRO A 238 17.65 -14.53 1.46
C PRO A 238 17.22 -15.33 0.21
N ARG A 239 16.00 -15.11 -0.30
CA ARG A 239 15.46 -15.80 -1.49
C ARG A 239 15.64 -15.02 -2.78
N ARG A 240 16.21 -13.82 -2.71
CA ARG A 240 16.33 -12.92 -3.84
C ARG A 240 16.99 -13.57 -5.06
N GLU A 241 18.13 -14.23 -4.87
CA GLU A 241 18.85 -14.84 -5.99
C GLU A 241 18.05 -15.93 -6.69
N GLN A 242 17.28 -16.73 -5.93
CA GLN A 242 16.38 -17.72 -6.51
C GLN A 242 15.22 -17.05 -7.25
N ILE A 243 14.62 -16.00 -6.70
CA ILE A 243 13.55 -15.23 -7.33
C ILE A 243 14.05 -14.56 -8.61
N ASP A 244 15.24 -13.96 -8.57
CA ASP A 244 15.85 -13.32 -9.73
C ASP A 244 16.04 -14.32 -10.88
N ARG A 245 16.49 -15.56 -10.59
CA ARG A 245 16.62 -16.64 -11.59
C ARG A 245 15.28 -17.13 -12.13
N VAL A 246 14.28 -17.28 -11.26
CA VAL A 246 12.92 -17.71 -11.66
C VAL A 246 12.25 -16.69 -12.56
N LEU A 247 12.50 -15.40 -12.32
CA LEU A 247 11.91 -14.28 -13.06
C LEU A 247 12.83 -13.70 -14.15
N ASP A 248 13.89 -14.40 -14.51
CA ASP A 248 14.69 -14.07 -15.70
C ASP A 248 13.97 -14.60 -16.96
N VAL A 249 12.82 -14.01 -17.25
CA VAL A 249 11.90 -14.40 -18.32
C VAL A 249 11.43 -13.18 -19.12
N SER A 250 10.91 -13.42 -20.33
CA SER A 250 10.60 -12.36 -21.30
C SER A 250 9.19 -11.78 -21.20
N ASP A 251 8.26 -12.53 -20.61
CA ASP A 251 6.84 -12.19 -20.64
C ASP A 251 6.08 -12.69 -19.40
N PRO A 252 4.88 -12.13 -19.12
CA PRO A 252 4.10 -12.47 -17.94
C PRO A 252 3.59 -13.92 -17.90
N ALA A 253 3.36 -14.56 -19.04
CA ALA A 253 2.92 -15.97 -19.08
C ALA A 253 4.07 -16.90 -18.68
N CYS A 254 5.29 -16.58 -19.10
CA CYS A 254 6.49 -17.27 -18.64
C CYS A 254 6.74 -17.06 -17.14
N ALA A 255 6.56 -15.84 -16.63
CA ALA A 255 6.67 -15.54 -15.20
C ALA A 255 5.62 -16.32 -14.38
N TRP A 256 4.38 -16.34 -14.82
CA TRP A 256 3.30 -17.10 -14.19
C TRP A 256 3.65 -18.58 -14.04
N ARG A 257 4.09 -19.21 -15.14
CA ARG A 257 4.48 -20.64 -15.13
C ARG A 257 5.69 -20.89 -14.24
N ALA A 258 6.71 -20.04 -14.32
CA ALA A 258 7.94 -20.21 -13.56
C ALA A 258 7.69 -20.07 -12.04
N ILE A 259 6.90 -19.09 -11.61
CA ILE A 259 6.48 -18.94 -10.21
C ILE A 259 5.58 -20.11 -9.82
N GLY A 260 4.63 -20.51 -10.67
CA GLY A 260 3.72 -21.62 -10.40
C GLY A 260 4.44 -22.93 -10.06
N GLN A 261 5.59 -23.20 -10.68
CA GLN A 261 6.41 -24.39 -10.38
C GLN A 261 6.98 -24.38 -8.94
N LEU A 262 7.04 -23.22 -8.29
CA LEU A 262 7.50 -23.12 -6.91
C LEU A 262 6.49 -23.72 -5.90
N GLU A 263 5.22 -23.90 -6.28
CA GLU A 263 4.18 -24.48 -5.40
C GLU A 263 4.58 -25.86 -4.85
N HIS A 264 5.36 -26.61 -5.61
CA HIS A 264 5.79 -27.97 -5.27
C HIS A 264 7.19 -28.05 -4.65
N GLN A 265 7.82 -26.91 -4.36
CA GLN A 265 9.14 -26.89 -3.75
C GLN A 265 9.09 -27.03 -2.21
N ALA A 266 10.21 -27.47 -1.63
CA ALA A 266 10.33 -27.65 -0.17
C ALA A 266 10.30 -26.32 0.60
N ASP A 267 10.58 -25.18 -0.06
CA ASP A 267 10.49 -23.86 0.57
C ASP A 267 9.02 -23.44 0.71
N VAL A 268 8.48 -23.60 1.92
CA VAL A 268 7.08 -23.31 2.25
C VAL A 268 6.69 -21.86 1.97
N VAL A 269 7.63 -20.91 2.09
CA VAL A 269 7.37 -19.47 1.83
C VAL A 269 7.13 -19.25 0.34
N LEU A 270 8.00 -19.79 -0.50
CA LEU A 270 7.86 -19.71 -1.96
C LEU A 270 6.64 -20.50 -2.45
N ALA A 271 6.42 -21.71 -1.92
CA ALA A 271 5.27 -22.52 -2.29
C ALA A 271 3.93 -21.82 -1.99
N LYS A 272 3.82 -21.16 -0.83
CA LYS A 272 2.62 -20.38 -0.47
C LYS A 272 2.42 -19.19 -1.40
N ALA A 273 3.48 -18.47 -1.73
CA ALA A 273 3.42 -17.33 -2.64
C ALA A 273 2.95 -17.78 -4.05
N ALA A 274 3.52 -18.89 -4.56
CA ALA A 274 3.11 -19.49 -5.83
C ALA A 274 1.63 -19.92 -5.83
N GLY A 275 1.17 -20.57 -4.77
CA GLY A 275 -0.24 -20.96 -4.62
C GLY A 275 -1.20 -19.76 -4.58
N THR A 276 -0.75 -18.59 -4.10
CA THR A 276 -1.55 -17.35 -4.18
C THR A 276 -1.64 -16.85 -5.63
N LEU A 277 -0.52 -16.82 -6.35
CA LEU A 277 -0.51 -16.44 -7.78
C LEU A 277 -1.44 -17.32 -8.60
N LEU A 278 -1.35 -18.64 -8.46
CA LEU A 278 -2.14 -19.61 -9.26
C LEU A 278 -3.65 -19.47 -9.06
N LYS A 279 -4.09 -18.92 -7.94
CA LYS A 279 -5.49 -18.57 -7.65
C LYS A 279 -5.83 -17.13 -8.00
N GLY A 280 -4.82 -16.32 -8.31
CA GLY A 280 -4.94 -14.91 -8.62
C GLY A 280 -5.56 -14.65 -9.99
N CYS A 281 -5.80 -13.37 -10.28
CA CYS A 281 -6.36 -12.91 -11.54
C CYS A 281 -5.29 -12.90 -12.66
N PRO A 282 -5.46 -13.67 -13.74
CA PRO A 282 -4.52 -13.65 -14.86
C PRO A 282 -4.36 -12.30 -15.55
N LEU A 283 -5.46 -11.54 -15.69
CA LEU A 283 -5.38 -10.17 -16.21
C LEU A 283 -4.50 -9.30 -15.32
N THR A 284 -4.68 -9.37 -13.99
CA THR A 284 -3.85 -8.62 -13.04
C THR A 284 -2.37 -8.94 -13.20
N ALA A 285 -2.00 -10.20 -13.46
CA ALA A 285 -0.59 -10.56 -13.65
C ALA A 285 0.02 -9.83 -14.87
N HIS A 286 -0.72 -9.68 -15.96
CA HIS A 286 -0.31 -8.85 -17.09
C HIS A 286 -0.19 -7.38 -16.72
N LEU A 287 -1.14 -6.85 -15.94
CA LEU A 287 -1.11 -5.45 -15.50
C LEU A 287 0.11 -5.19 -14.61
N VAL A 288 0.37 -6.05 -13.63
CA VAL A 288 1.56 -5.95 -12.74
C VAL A 288 2.86 -5.95 -13.55
N TRP A 289 2.97 -6.86 -14.52
CA TRP A 289 4.15 -6.90 -15.39
C TRP A 289 4.37 -5.59 -16.14
N GLN A 290 3.32 -5.06 -16.76
CA GLN A 290 3.39 -3.84 -17.56
C GLN A 290 3.59 -2.58 -16.72
N GLN A 291 2.88 -2.45 -15.59
CA GLN A 291 2.97 -1.27 -14.73
C GLN A 291 4.38 -1.10 -14.16
N LEU A 292 5.02 -2.18 -13.70
CA LEU A 292 6.36 -2.09 -13.13
C LEU A 292 7.43 -1.74 -14.16
N GLN A 293 7.28 -2.21 -15.40
CA GLN A 293 8.16 -1.80 -16.50
C GLN A 293 8.02 -0.31 -16.82
N ARG A 294 6.78 0.18 -16.92
CA ARG A 294 6.47 1.59 -17.24
C ARG A 294 6.91 2.53 -16.11
N ALA A 295 6.67 2.13 -14.85
CA ALA A 295 6.94 2.97 -13.68
C ALA A 295 8.42 3.27 -13.42
N ARG A 296 9.36 2.49 -13.99
CA ARG A 296 10.81 2.67 -13.75
C ARG A 296 11.30 4.08 -14.04
N TYR A 297 10.71 4.75 -15.01
CA TYR A 297 11.16 6.05 -15.50
C TYR A 297 10.17 7.18 -15.22
N LEU A 298 9.08 6.89 -14.48
CA LEU A 298 8.05 7.87 -14.15
C LEU A 298 8.34 8.53 -12.80
N SER A 299 7.93 9.80 -12.65
CA SER A 299 7.80 10.44 -11.34
C SER A 299 6.65 9.82 -10.55
N LEU A 300 6.59 10.05 -9.24
CA LEU A 300 5.47 9.58 -8.42
C LEU A 300 4.13 10.12 -8.94
N GLY A 301 4.06 11.42 -9.28
CA GLY A 301 2.84 12.01 -9.84
C GLY A 301 2.42 11.34 -11.16
N GLN A 302 3.37 11.04 -12.05
CA GLN A 302 3.09 10.30 -13.28
C GLN A 302 2.65 8.86 -13.03
N VAL A 303 3.23 8.20 -12.01
CA VAL A 303 2.79 6.86 -11.56
C VAL A 303 1.34 6.90 -11.11
N LEU A 304 0.98 7.83 -10.20
CA LEU A 304 -0.39 7.96 -9.71
C LEU A 304 -1.39 8.32 -10.83
N GLN A 305 -0.96 9.09 -11.84
CA GLN A 305 -1.76 9.34 -13.03
C GLN A 305 -1.98 8.07 -13.86
N MET A 306 -0.95 7.25 -14.06
CA MET A 306 -1.07 5.96 -14.74
C MET A 306 -1.97 5.01 -13.96
N GLU A 307 -1.77 4.90 -12.66
CA GLU A 307 -2.57 4.07 -11.75
C GLU A 307 -4.04 4.51 -11.75
N TYR A 308 -4.33 5.80 -11.81
CA TYR A 308 -5.71 6.28 -11.92
C TYR A 308 -6.40 5.75 -13.19
N ALA A 309 -5.74 5.79 -14.34
CA ALA A 309 -6.29 5.22 -15.56
C ALA A 309 -6.54 3.71 -15.41
N MET A 310 -5.59 2.99 -14.83
CA MET A 310 -5.68 1.55 -14.62
C MET A 310 -6.84 1.19 -13.68
N SER A 311 -6.99 1.88 -12.55
CA SER A 311 -8.05 1.64 -11.56
C SER A 311 -9.44 1.86 -12.14
N LEU A 312 -9.64 2.93 -12.92
CA LEU A 312 -10.91 3.16 -13.60
C LEU A 312 -11.23 2.08 -14.63
N ASN A 313 -10.23 1.60 -15.37
CA ASN A 313 -10.42 0.50 -16.30
C ASN A 313 -10.68 -0.83 -15.59
N CYS A 314 -10.04 -1.12 -14.46
CA CYS A 314 -10.36 -2.29 -13.62
C CYS A 314 -11.83 -2.25 -13.15
N CYS A 315 -12.37 -1.07 -12.80
CA CYS A 315 -13.79 -0.92 -12.43
C CYS A 315 -14.77 -1.22 -13.58
N ARG A 316 -14.35 -1.05 -14.81
CA ARG A 316 -15.14 -1.39 -16.01
C ARG A 316 -15.14 -2.88 -16.35
N HIS A 317 -14.14 -3.60 -15.85
CA HIS A 317 -13.95 -5.02 -16.10
C HIS A 317 -14.58 -5.90 -15.01
N PRO A 318 -15.11 -7.09 -15.38
CA PRO A 318 -15.74 -7.99 -14.41
C PRO A 318 -14.78 -8.57 -13.36
N GLU A 319 -13.47 -8.59 -13.62
CA GLU A 319 -12.46 -9.23 -12.78
C GLU A 319 -12.42 -8.64 -11.37
N PHE A 320 -12.47 -7.30 -11.25
CA PHE A 320 -12.48 -6.63 -9.95
C PHE A 320 -13.74 -6.98 -9.15
N SER A 321 -14.91 -6.93 -9.79
CA SER A 321 -16.17 -7.28 -9.13
C SER A 321 -16.22 -8.76 -8.71
N GLU A 322 -15.67 -9.66 -9.52
CA GLU A 322 -15.63 -11.09 -9.22
C GLU A 322 -14.62 -11.40 -8.10
N GLY A 323 -13.43 -10.82 -8.16
CA GLY A 323 -12.42 -11.05 -7.12
C GLY A 323 -12.88 -10.57 -5.74
N VAL A 324 -13.49 -9.38 -5.68
CA VAL A 324 -14.08 -8.85 -4.43
C VAL A 324 -15.25 -9.72 -3.96
N ARG A 325 -16.12 -10.21 -4.89
CA ARG A 325 -17.17 -11.17 -4.54
C ARG A 325 -16.58 -12.37 -3.82
N ALA A 326 -15.65 -13.04 -4.48
CA ALA A 326 -15.09 -14.29 -3.96
C ALA A 326 -14.33 -14.13 -2.64
N ARG A 327 -13.62 -13.00 -2.48
CA ARG A 327 -12.74 -12.78 -1.32
C ARG A 327 -13.42 -12.12 -0.13
N LEU A 328 -14.32 -11.15 -0.37
CA LEU A 328 -14.83 -10.25 0.66
C LEU A 328 -16.34 -10.34 0.89
N LEU A 329 -17.13 -10.66 -0.15
CA LEU A 329 -18.58 -10.75 -0.04
C LEU A 329 -19.01 -12.16 0.30
N ASP A 330 -18.87 -13.10 -0.62
CA ASP A 330 -19.28 -14.50 -0.46
C ASP A 330 -18.26 -15.30 0.36
N LYS A 331 -16.98 -14.89 0.33
CA LYS A 331 -15.86 -15.51 1.07
C LYS A 331 -15.63 -16.98 0.72
N ASP A 332 -16.07 -17.40 -0.47
CA ASP A 332 -15.84 -18.75 -0.99
C ASP A 332 -14.39 -18.99 -1.45
N ASN A 333 -13.61 -17.89 -1.63
CA ASN A 333 -12.23 -17.91 -2.13
C ASN A 333 -12.08 -18.68 -3.46
N ALA A 334 -13.13 -18.73 -4.27
CA ALA A 334 -13.21 -19.41 -5.55
C ALA A 334 -13.65 -18.41 -6.66
N PRO A 335 -12.77 -17.48 -7.05
CA PRO A 335 -13.08 -16.52 -8.11
C PRO A 335 -13.24 -17.23 -9.46
N ARG A 336 -14.20 -16.77 -10.25
CA ARG A 336 -14.47 -17.24 -11.62
C ARG A 336 -13.98 -16.15 -12.57
N TRP A 337 -12.65 -16.14 -12.79
CA TRP A 337 -12.03 -15.15 -13.67
C TRP A 337 -12.57 -15.26 -15.07
N HIS A 338 -12.78 -14.12 -15.73
CA HIS A 338 -13.23 -14.08 -17.14
C HIS A 338 -12.21 -14.73 -18.07
N TRP A 339 -10.92 -14.53 -17.80
CA TRP A 339 -9.84 -15.27 -18.43
C TRP A 339 -9.20 -16.21 -17.40
N PRO A 340 -9.57 -17.50 -17.41
CA PRO A 340 -9.04 -18.45 -16.43
C PRO A 340 -7.58 -18.86 -16.70
N ASP A 341 -7.07 -18.62 -17.91
CA ASP A 341 -5.68 -18.88 -18.30
C ASP A 341 -5.00 -17.58 -18.73
N ILE A 342 -3.78 -17.39 -18.23
CA ILE A 342 -2.99 -16.20 -18.54
C ILE A 342 -2.73 -16.03 -20.04
N ALA A 343 -2.61 -17.12 -20.79
CA ALA A 343 -2.42 -17.08 -22.23
C ALA A 343 -3.66 -16.64 -23.02
N GLN A 344 -4.83 -16.64 -22.39
CA GLN A 344 -6.09 -16.22 -23.02
C GLN A 344 -6.35 -14.71 -22.90
N VAL A 345 -5.61 -14.00 -22.05
CA VAL A 345 -5.78 -12.55 -21.87
C VAL A 345 -5.31 -11.80 -23.11
N PRO A 346 -6.20 -11.09 -23.83
CA PRO A 346 -5.81 -10.40 -25.06
C PRO A 346 -4.90 -9.20 -24.76
N ALA A 347 -3.81 -9.05 -25.50
CA ALA A 347 -2.89 -7.91 -25.35
C ALA A 347 -3.60 -6.55 -25.48
N ALA A 348 -4.61 -6.44 -26.35
CA ALA A 348 -5.41 -5.23 -26.51
C ALA A 348 -6.18 -4.85 -25.24
N VAL A 349 -6.67 -5.84 -24.47
CA VAL A 349 -7.34 -5.62 -23.19
C VAL A 349 -6.34 -5.10 -22.14
N VAL A 350 -5.16 -5.69 -22.08
CA VAL A 350 -4.09 -5.23 -21.17
C VAL A 350 -3.72 -3.78 -21.48
N GLU A 351 -3.50 -3.44 -22.75
CA GLU A 351 -3.13 -2.09 -23.17
C GLU A 351 -4.25 -1.07 -22.90
N ALA A 352 -5.51 -1.47 -23.10
CA ALA A 352 -6.67 -0.63 -22.79
C ALA A 352 -6.73 -0.20 -21.32
N HIS A 353 -6.19 -1.01 -20.38
CA HIS A 353 -6.15 -0.63 -18.96
C HIS A 353 -5.27 0.59 -18.67
N PHE A 354 -4.30 0.88 -19.53
CA PHE A 354 -3.45 2.08 -19.41
C PHE A 354 -4.00 3.29 -20.18
N SER A 355 -5.16 3.14 -20.81
CA SER A 355 -5.75 4.17 -21.65
C SER A 355 -6.70 5.09 -20.85
N LYS A 356 -6.76 6.33 -21.27
CA LYS A 356 -7.67 7.35 -20.72
C LYS A 356 -9.14 6.95 -20.90
N VAL A 357 -9.94 7.11 -19.84
CA VAL A 357 -11.39 6.84 -19.80
C VAL A 357 -12.23 8.02 -19.28
N TRP A 358 -11.68 9.21 -19.27
CA TRP A 358 -12.35 10.46 -18.86
C TRP A 358 -12.23 11.51 -19.96
N GLU A 359 -13.08 12.53 -19.89
CA GLU A 359 -13.01 13.68 -20.80
C GLU A 359 -12.09 14.78 -20.24
N GLY A 360 -11.57 15.63 -21.13
CA GLY A 360 -10.78 16.80 -20.76
C GLY A 360 -9.39 16.50 -20.18
N ARG A 361 -8.95 17.35 -19.24
CA ARG A 361 -7.65 17.24 -18.56
C ARG A 361 -7.64 16.06 -17.58
N HIS A 362 -6.46 15.50 -17.35
CA HIS A 362 -6.29 14.44 -16.36
C HIS A 362 -6.71 14.94 -14.96
N PRO A 363 -7.57 14.20 -14.20
CA PRO A 363 -8.00 14.65 -12.87
C PRO A 363 -6.85 14.88 -11.89
N LEU A 364 -5.73 14.20 -12.04
CA LEU A 364 -4.52 14.34 -11.22
C LEU A 364 -3.39 15.10 -11.94
N ALA A 365 -3.70 15.94 -12.95
CA ALA A 365 -2.68 16.63 -13.74
C ALA A 365 -1.85 17.67 -12.95
N ASP A 366 -2.27 18.01 -11.76
CA ASP A 366 -1.58 18.90 -10.83
C ASP A 366 -0.56 18.19 -9.93
N LEU A 367 -0.47 16.85 -9.99
CA LEU A 367 0.50 16.05 -9.24
C LEU A 367 1.83 15.81 -9.98
N ALA A 368 1.94 16.23 -11.23
CA ALA A 368 3.12 16.01 -12.08
C ALA A 368 4.17 17.12 -11.96
#